data_beeb44e60dd87b991d5bb9a166ee31cc
#
_entry.id   beeb44e60dd87b991d5bb9a166ee31cc
#
_cell.length_a   1.000
_cell.length_b   1.000
_cell.length_c   1.000
_cell.angle_alpha   90.00
_cell.angle_beta   90.00
_cell.angle_gamma   90.00
#
_symmetry.space_group_name_H-M   'P 1'
#
loop_
_entity.id
_entity.type
_entity.pdbx_description
1 polymer ?
#
loop_
_entity_poly.entity_id
_entity_poly.type
_entity_poly.pdbx_seq_one_letter_code
_entity_poly.pdbx_strand_id
1 'polypeptide(L)'
;MAVYRLTRYPRQVELNDGTTVTLRPMVQQDVPVLIDFFAHLPEADRFFLKEDVASAGVIAGWGANLNYDRALPLLALDGERVVGDSVLFRHRGGYRQHLAGIRISVAPDVAGTNLVAVLMRELLDIAWDSELEVAELELVDQAQDDLIKAAEGLGAIRVATIVEAVKDYRGQRRDLVFLRIPLGRSWQWWKVLNESLMPAAAPAP
;
A
#
# COMPACT_ATOMS: atom_id res chain seq x y z
N MET A 1 -6.74 -20.14 -10.78
CA MET A 1 -6.95 -18.80 -11.32
C MET A 1 -7.65 -17.99 -10.23
N ALA A 2 -6.89 -17.24 -9.41
CA ALA A 2 -7.50 -16.45 -8.35
C ALA A 2 -8.18 -15.25 -9.02
N VAL A 3 -9.49 -15.28 -9.12
CA VAL A 3 -10.29 -14.15 -9.58
C VAL A 3 -10.51 -13.26 -8.36
N TYR A 4 -10.03 -12.03 -8.40
CA TYR A 4 -10.37 -11.05 -7.37
C TYR A 4 -11.89 -10.92 -7.26
N ARG A 5 -12.41 -11.04 -6.04
CA ARG A 5 -13.84 -10.81 -5.79
C ARG A 5 -14.13 -9.32 -5.80
N LEU A 6 -14.11 -8.72 -7.01
CA LEU A 6 -14.39 -7.29 -7.20
C LEU A 6 -15.88 -6.95 -7.15
N THR A 7 -16.75 -7.94 -6.97
CA THR A 7 -18.22 -7.77 -6.92
C THR A 7 -18.71 -6.91 -5.75
N ARG A 8 -17.85 -6.66 -4.76
CA ARG A 8 -18.15 -5.74 -3.63
C ARG A 8 -17.99 -4.26 -3.97
N TYR A 9 -17.42 -3.94 -5.12
CA TYR A 9 -17.20 -2.56 -5.57
C TYR A 9 -18.24 -2.13 -6.62
N PRO A 10 -18.56 -0.81 -6.70
CA PRO A 10 -18.08 0.27 -5.85
C PRO A 10 -18.60 0.15 -4.40
N ARG A 11 -17.81 0.63 -3.44
CA ARG A 11 -18.16 0.62 -2.02
C ARG A 11 -17.95 2.01 -1.42
N GLN A 12 -18.93 2.52 -0.68
CA GLN A 12 -18.79 3.74 0.10
C GLN A 12 -18.22 3.45 1.48
N VAL A 13 -17.33 4.32 1.93
CA VAL A 13 -16.70 4.26 3.26
C VAL A 13 -16.70 5.66 3.85
N GLU A 14 -17.17 5.80 5.07
CA GLU A 14 -17.06 7.03 5.86
C GLU A 14 -15.72 7.06 6.60
N LEU A 15 -14.97 8.15 6.43
CA LEU A 15 -13.71 8.39 7.11
C LEU A 15 -13.97 8.96 8.51
N ASN A 16 -12.94 9.01 9.35
CA ASN A 16 -13.03 9.47 10.73
C ASN A 16 -13.34 10.98 10.89
N ASP A 17 -13.23 11.75 9.82
CA ASP A 17 -13.63 13.18 9.76
C ASP A 17 -15.08 13.39 9.23
N GLY A 18 -15.79 12.31 8.91
CA GLY A 18 -17.14 12.34 8.34
C GLY A 18 -17.19 12.41 6.82
N THR A 19 -16.04 12.52 6.14
CA THR A 19 -15.98 12.48 4.67
C THR A 19 -16.35 11.09 4.16
N THR A 20 -17.21 11.01 3.14
CA THR A 20 -17.55 9.73 2.49
C THR A 20 -16.80 9.59 1.19
N VAL A 21 -16.01 8.53 1.06
CA VAL A 21 -15.29 8.19 -0.17
C VAL A 21 -15.86 6.94 -0.82
N THR A 22 -15.78 6.89 -2.14
CA THR A 22 -16.14 5.70 -2.93
C THR A 22 -14.87 4.95 -3.30
N LEU A 23 -14.76 3.69 -2.86
CA LEU A 23 -13.68 2.79 -3.24
C LEU A 23 -14.08 1.96 -4.45
N ARG A 24 -13.23 1.90 -5.46
CA ARG A 24 -13.40 1.01 -6.61
C ARG A 24 -12.09 0.75 -7.35
N PRO A 25 -11.99 -0.38 -8.07
CA PRO A 25 -10.86 -0.60 -8.97
C PRO A 25 -10.77 0.50 -10.04
N MET A 26 -9.54 0.87 -10.40
CA MET A 26 -9.24 1.77 -11.51
C MET A 26 -9.71 1.16 -12.82
N VAL A 27 -10.30 1.97 -13.70
CA VAL A 27 -10.58 1.63 -15.11
C VAL A 27 -9.79 2.56 -16.03
N GLN A 28 -9.71 2.22 -17.32
CA GLN A 28 -8.95 3.02 -18.29
C GLN A 28 -9.41 4.49 -18.35
N GLN A 29 -10.69 4.73 -18.15
CA GLN A 29 -11.31 6.07 -18.17
C GLN A 29 -10.84 6.97 -17.01
N ASP A 30 -10.22 6.39 -15.98
CA ASP A 30 -9.71 7.16 -14.83
C ASP A 30 -8.36 7.83 -15.09
N VAL A 31 -7.71 7.55 -16.22
CA VAL A 31 -6.38 8.10 -16.54
C VAL A 31 -6.32 9.63 -16.38
N PRO A 32 -7.27 10.42 -16.89
CA PRO A 32 -7.19 11.88 -16.74
C PRO A 32 -7.25 12.36 -15.29
N VAL A 33 -8.18 11.81 -14.49
CA VAL A 33 -8.30 12.20 -13.06
C VAL A 33 -7.15 11.69 -12.22
N LEU A 34 -6.51 10.60 -12.63
CA LEU A 34 -5.32 10.07 -11.96
C LEU A 34 -4.07 10.88 -12.29
N ILE A 35 -3.93 11.40 -13.52
CA ILE A 35 -2.88 12.37 -13.90
C ILE A 35 -3.01 13.60 -13.01
N ASP A 36 -4.23 14.15 -12.88
CA ASP A 36 -4.51 15.30 -12.03
C ASP A 36 -4.15 15.02 -10.56
N PHE A 37 -4.54 13.88 -10.03
CA PHE A 37 -4.21 13.45 -8.67
C PHE A 37 -2.69 13.47 -8.43
N PHE A 38 -1.91 12.80 -9.28
CA PHE A 38 -0.45 12.76 -9.11
C PHE A 38 0.23 14.11 -9.35
N ALA A 39 -0.32 14.97 -10.23
CA ALA A 39 0.20 16.33 -10.43
C ALA A 39 0.08 17.19 -9.16
N HIS A 40 -0.96 16.96 -8.34
CA HIS A 40 -1.21 17.72 -7.10
C HIS A 40 -0.54 17.10 -5.85
N LEU A 41 0.04 15.90 -5.95
CA LEU A 41 0.84 15.35 -4.85
C LEU A 41 2.13 16.17 -4.67
N PRO A 42 2.56 16.42 -3.42
CA PRO A 42 3.85 17.02 -3.13
C PRO A 42 5.00 16.27 -3.81
N GLU A 43 6.02 17.00 -4.27
CA GLU A 43 7.22 16.39 -4.85
C GLU A 43 7.87 15.39 -3.87
N ALA A 44 7.88 15.72 -2.58
CA ALA A 44 8.40 14.85 -1.53
C ALA A 44 7.73 13.47 -1.52
N ASP A 45 6.40 13.42 -1.72
CA ASP A 45 5.66 12.15 -1.70
C ASP A 45 5.83 11.39 -3.02
N ARG A 46 5.82 12.11 -4.16
CA ARG A 46 6.06 11.51 -5.48
C ARG A 46 7.45 10.90 -5.61
N PHE A 47 8.43 11.47 -4.92
CA PHE A 47 9.83 11.05 -5.01
C PHE A 47 10.05 9.58 -4.57
N PHE A 48 9.21 9.08 -3.67
CA PHE A 48 9.30 7.69 -3.19
C PHE A 48 8.52 6.69 -4.05
N LEU A 49 7.88 7.13 -5.13
CA LEU A 49 7.25 6.24 -6.08
C LEU A 49 8.28 5.70 -7.06
N LYS A 50 8.21 4.40 -7.36
CA LYS A 50 9.22 3.70 -8.21
C LYS A 50 9.17 4.10 -9.68
N GLU A 51 8.11 4.80 -10.10
CA GLU A 51 7.89 5.27 -11.47
C GLU A 51 7.72 6.78 -11.47
N ASP A 52 8.07 7.43 -12.57
CA ASP A 52 7.91 8.87 -12.75
C ASP A 52 6.43 9.23 -12.98
N VAL A 53 5.68 9.34 -11.89
CA VAL A 53 4.26 9.70 -11.91
C VAL A 53 4.00 11.18 -12.27
N ALA A 54 5.04 12.01 -12.38
CA ALA A 54 4.92 13.35 -12.94
C ALA A 54 4.72 13.29 -14.46
N SER A 55 5.10 12.18 -15.10
CA SER A 55 4.88 11.95 -16.52
C SER A 55 3.48 11.42 -16.79
N ALA A 56 2.65 12.21 -17.48
CA ALA A 56 1.32 11.75 -17.92
C ALA A 56 1.39 10.47 -18.79
N GLY A 57 2.50 10.28 -19.53
CA GLY A 57 2.73 9.10 -20.35
C GLY A 57 2.86 7.81 -19.53
N VAL A 58 3.44 7.87 -18.32
CA VAL A 58 3.52 6.73 -17.41
C VAL A 58 2.12 6.32 -16.97
N ILE A 59 1.30 7.27 -16.52
CA ILE A 59 -0.06 7.00 -16.04
C ILE A 59 -0.97 6.52 -17.19
N ALA A 60 -0.83 7.10 -18.38
CA ALA A 60 -1.53 6.63 -19.57
C ALA A 60 -1.14 5.19 -19.92
N GLY A 61 0.14 4.84 -19.74
CA GLY A 61 0.63 3.46 -19.89
C GLY A 61 -0.01 2.49 -18.92
N TRP A 62 -0.27 2.88 -17.68
CA TRP A 62 -0.99 2.06 -16.70
C TRP A 62 -2.42 1.75 -17.17
N GLY A 63 -3.15 2.78 -17.63
CA GLY A 63 -4.51 2.61 -18.14
C GLY A 63 -4.58 1.72 -19.39
N ALA A 64 -3.63 1.90 -20.32
CA ALA A 64 -3.56 1.11 -21.55
C ALA A 64 -3.20 -0.37 -21.32
N ASN A 65 -2.41 -0.65 -20.27
CA ASN A 65 -1.92 -2.00 -19.93
C ASN A 65 -2.54 -2.54 -18.64
N LEU A 66 -3.74 -2.10 -18.28
CA LEU A 66 -4.41 -2.49 -17.05
C LEU A 66 -4.60 -4.01 -16.99
N ASN A 67 -3.98 -4.63 -15.98
CA ASN A 67 -4.02 -6.07 -15.76
C ASN A 67 -4.09 -6.37 -14.26
N TYR A 68 -5.29 -6.53 -13.76
CA TYR A 68 -5.53 -6.76 -12.33
C TYR A 68 -4.86 -8.01 -11.77
N ASP A 69 -4.53 -8.98 -12.61
CA ASP A 69 -3.78 -10.17 -12.18
C ASP A 69 -2.32 -9.87 -11.82
N ARG A 70 -1.79 -8.74 -12.25
CA ARG A 70 -0.41 -8.29 -11.95
C ARG A 70 -0.39 -7.13 -10.98
N ALA A 71 -1.26 -6.15 -11.22
CA ALA A 71 -1.41 -4.97 -10.41
C ALA A 71 -2.89 -4.59 -10.37
N LEU A 72 -3.46 -4.57 -9.17
CA LEU A 72 -4.82 -4.13 -8.95
C LEU A 72 -4.79 -2.73 -8.31
N PRO A 73 -4.97 -1.66 -9.08
CA PRO A 73 -5.17 -0.33 -8.54
C PRO A 73 -6.57 -0.21 -7.97
N LEU A 74 -6.68 0.24 -6.71
CA LEU A 74 -7.93 0.58 -6.03
C LEU A 74 -7.92 2.07 -5.71
N LEU A 75 -8.87 2.81 -6.26
CA LEU A 75 -9.01 4.24 -6.08
C LEU A 75 -9.99 4.56 -4.97
N ALA A 76 -9.69 5.62 -4.21
CA ALA A 76 -10.64 6.30 -3.34
C ALA A 76 -11.04 7.62 -4.01
N LEU A 77 -12.35 7.83 -4.18
CA LEU A 77 -12.91 9.01 -4.82
C LEU A 77 -13.81 9.78 -3.84
N ASP A 78 -13.61 11.09 -3.78
CA ASP A 78 -14.53 12.05 -3.20
C ASP A 78 -15.30 12.72 -4.35
N GLY A 79 -16.54 12.28 -4.58
CA GLY A 79 -17.25 12.56 -5.83
C GLY A 79 -16.53 11.99 -7.04
N GLU A 80 -16.08 12.88 -7.93
CA GLU A 80 -15.30 12.50 -9.13
C GLU A 80 -13.78 12.64 -8.93
N ARG A 81 -13.34 13.26 -7.85
CA ARG A 81 -11.94 13.51 -7.55
C ARG A 81 -11.28 12.30 -6.91
N VAL A 82 -10.14 11.87 -7.44
CA VAL A 82 -9.31 10.87 -6.77
C VAL A 82 -8.62 11.51 -5.57
N VAL A 83 -8.83 10.94 -4.38
CA VAL A 83 -8.20 11.34 -3.11
C VAL A 83 -7.24 10.28 -2.58
N GLY A 84 -7.24 9.08 -3.19
CA GLY A 84 -6.29 8.03 -2.86
C GLY A 84 -6.11 7.05 -4.02
N ASP A 85 -4.85 6.65 -4.26
CA ASP A 85 -4.44 5.56 -5.14
C ASP A 85 -3.73 4.50 -4.31
N SER A 86 -4.22 3.27 -4.38
CA SER A 86 -3.59 2.14 -3.73
C SER A 86 -3.49 0.97 -4.67
N VAL A 87 -2.38 0.25 -4.64
CA VAL A 87 -2.12 -0.82 -5.60
C VAL A 87 -1.66 -2.07 -4.89
N LEU A 88 -2.30 -3.19 -5.23
CA LEU A 88 -1.85 -4.53 -4.87
C LEU A 88 -1.08 -5.14 -6.04
N PHE A 89 0.22 -5.37 -5.85
CA PHE A 89 1.08 -6.03 -6.82
C PHE A 89 1.16 -7.53 -6.55
N ARG A 90 1.19 -8.34 -7.62
CA ARG A 90 1.33 -9.80 -7.52
C ARG A 90 2.48 -10.31 -8.38
N HIS A 91 3.14 -11.34 -7.86
CA HIS A 91 4.07 -12.16 -8.64
C HIS A 91 3.33 -13.36 -9.21
N ARG A 92 3.32 -13.52 -10.55
CA ARG A 92 2.57 -14.62 -11.22
C ARG A 92 3.26 -15.97 -11.17
N GLY A 93 4.47 -16.05 -10.67
CA GLY A 93 5.21 -17.30 -10.63
C GLY A 93 6.52 -17.20 -9.87
N GLY A 94 7.17 -18.33 -9.70
CA GLY A 94 8.40 -18.43 -8.97
C GLY A 94 8.21 -18.41 -7.44
N TYR A 95 9.30 -18.27 -6.73
CA TYR A 95 9.35 -18.38 -5.27
C TYR A 95 8.63 -17.24 -4.52
N ARG A 96 8.23 -16.17 -5.21
CA ARG A 96 7.50 -15.03 -4.61
C ARG A 96 6.00 -15.00 -4.94
N GLN A 97 5.43 -16.03 -5.56
CA GLN A 97 4.03 -16.04 -5.99
C GLN A 97 3.01 -15.93 -4.84
N HIS A 98 3.43 -16.23 -3.61
CA HIS A 98 2.64 -16.11 -2.39
C HIS A 98 2.69 -14.71 -1.75
N LEU A 99 3.46 -13.79 -2.31
CA LEU A 99 3.66 -12.44 -1.79
C LEU A 99 2.81 -11.42 -2.55
N ALA A 100 2.31 -10.43 -1.82
CA ALA A 100 1.68 -9.24 -2.34
C ALA A 100 2.54 -8.01 -2.02
N GLY A 101 2.83 -7.18 -3.01
CA GLY A 101 3.38 -5.84 -2.75
C GLY A 101 2.24 -4.83 -2.57
N ILE A 102 2.39 -3.86 -1.70
CA ILE A 102 1.41 -2.79 -1.48
C ILE A 102 2.08 -1.43 -1.71
N ARG A 103 1.38 -0.54 -2.44
CA ARG A 103 1.68 0.89 -2.56
C ARG A 103 0.42 1.68 -2.26
N ILE A 104 0.54 2.77 -1.51
CA ILE A 104 -0.58 3.69 -1.21
C ILE A 104 -0.07 5.12 -1.33
N SER A 105 -0.86 5.97 -1.98
CA SER A 105 -0.69 7.42 -2.05
C SER A 105 -2.03 8.08 -1.75
N VAL A 106 -2.04 9.14 -0.95
CA VAL A 106 -3.26 9.89 -0.61
C VAL A 106 -3.05 11.38 -0.84
N ALA A 107 -4.10 12.09 -1.17
CA ALA A 107 -4.06 13.53 -1.35
C ALA A 107 -3.74 14.23 -0.01
N PRO A 108 -2.99 15.35 -0.02
CA PRO A 108 -2.54 16.03 1.21
C PRO A 108 -3.70 16.48 2.12
N ASP A 109 -4.82 16.87 1.54
CA ASP A 109 -6.00 17.35 2.26
C ASP A 109 -6.75 16.26 3.04
N VAL A 110 -6.52 14.98 2.72
CA VAL A 110 -7.07 13.83 3.45
C VAL A 110 -6.00 13.03 4.20
N ALA A 111 -4.74 13.43 4.16
CA ALA A 111 -3.64 12.71 4.79
C ALA A 111 -3.80 12.57 6.33
N GLY A 112 -4.49 13.52 6.98
CA GLY A 112 -4.81 13.47 8.41
C GLY A 112 -5.97 12.53 8.80
N THR A 113 -6.63 11.91 7.82
CA THR A 113 -7.73 10.97 8.05
C THR A 113 -7.24 9.53 8.18
N ASN A 114 -8.17 8.60 8.42
CA ASN A 114 -7.87 7.17 8.43
C ASN A 114 -7.85 6.52 7.02
N LEU A 115 -7.82 7.31 5.93
CA LEU A 115 -7.90 6.79 4.56
C LEU A 115 -6.79 5.80 4.24
N VAL A 116 -5.54 6.07 4.67
CA VAL A 116 -4.41 5.14 4.50
C VAL A 116 -4.71 3.77 5.10
N ALA A 117 -5.22 3.73 6.33
CA ALA A 117 -5.57 2.48 7.02
C ALA A 117 -6.74 1.76 6.35
N VAL A 118 -7.73 2.51 5.85
CA VAL A 118 -8.87 1.98 5.10
C VAL A 118 -8.40 1.32 3.81
N LEU A 119 -7.60 2.02 2.98
CA LEU A 119 -7.06 1.49 1.73
C LEU A 119 -6.17 0.26 1.98
N MET A 120 -5.31 0.32 3.00
CA MET A 120 -4.45 -0.80 3.33
C MET A 120 -5.27 -2.03 3.72
N ARG A 121 -6.31 -1.87 4.58
CA ARG A 121 -7.20 -2.96 4.96
C ARG A 121 -7.90 -3.58 3.76
N GLU A 122 -8.42 -2.74 2.83
CA GLU A 122 -9.06 -3.23 1.61
C GLU A 122 -8.10 -4.07 0.75
N LEU A 123 -6.84 -3.62 0.59
CA LEU A 123 -5.84 -4.40 -0.14
C LEU A 123 -5.47 -5.71 0.56
N LEU A 124 -5.40 -5.72 1.90
CA LEU A 124 -5.16 -6.93 2.66
C LEU A 124 -6.32 -7.94 2.53
N ASP A 125 -7.57 -7.46 2.54
CA ASP A 125 -8.74 -8.30 2.32
C ASP A 125 -8.74 -8.91 0.90
N ILE A 126 -8.37 -8.10 -0.12
CA ILE A 126 -8.21 -8.58 -1.49
C ILE A 126 -7.08 -9.61 -1.59
N ALA A 127 -5.96 -9.36 -0.93
CA ALA A 127 -4.83 -10.28 -0.89
C ALA A 127 -5.21 -11.62 -0.23
N TRP A 128 -5.94 -11.56 0.88
CA TRP A 128 -6.49 -12.73 1.55
C TRP A 128 -7.44 -13.54 0.65
N ASP A 129 -8.43 -12.88 0.04
CA ASP A 129 -9.38 -13.50 -0.89
C ASP A 129 -8.70 -14.13 -2.12
N SER A 130 -7.48 -13.65 -2.42
CA SER A 130 -6.64 -14.11 -3.53
C SER A 130 -5.63 -15.19 -3.13
N GLU A 131 -5.77 -15.75 -1.92
CA GLU A 131 -4.92 -16.82 -1.39
C GLU A 131 -3.42 -16.43 -1.29
N LEU A 132 -3.13 -15.11 -1.15
CA LEU A 132 -1.79 -14.65 -0.85
C LEU A 132 -1.49 -14.83 0.64
N GLU A 133 -0.23 -15.09 0.97
CA GLU A 133 0.16 -15.46 2.33
C GLU A 133 0.76 -14.30 3.12
N VAL A 134 1.41 -13.36 2.42
CA VAL A 134 2.10 -12.23 3.04
C VAL A 134 1.95 -10.99 2.17
N ALA A 135 1.62 -9.85 2.78
CA ALA A 135 1.76 -8.54 2.17
C ALA A 135 3.10 -7.90 2.59
N GLU A 136 3.80 -7.34 1.61
CA GLU A 136 5.10 -6.67 1.81
C GLU A 136 4.99 -5.19 1.47
N LEU A 137 5.61 -4.35 2.31
CA LEU A 137 5.79 -2.93 2.07
C LEU A 137 7.28 -2.60 2.20
N GLU A 138 7.76 -1.78 1.28
CA GLU A 138 9.10 -1.20 1.28
C GLU A 138 8.93 0.30 1.41
N LEU A 139 9.26 0.87 2.55
CA LEU A 139 8.96 2.24 2.95
C LEU A 139 10.21 2.97 3.45
N VAL A 140 10.20 4.28 3.33
CA VAL A 140 11.31 5.14 3.78
C VAL A 140 10.98 5.72 5.14
N ASP A 141 11.84 5.43 6.13
CA ASP A 141 11.70 5.89 7.51
C ASP A 141 11.68 7.42 7.57
N GLN A 142 10.89 7.99 8.48
CA GLN A 142 10.66 9.43 8.66
C GLN A 142 10.00 10.16 7.47
N ALA A 143 9.96 9.56 6.29
CA ALA A 143 9.33 10.15 5.12
C ALA A 143 7.94 9.57 4.85
N GLN A 144 7.72 8.33 5.24
CA GLN A 144 6.46 7.60 5.04
C GLN A 144 5.91 7.05 6.36
N ASP A 145 6.06 7.80 7.45
CA ASP A 145 5.69 7.39 8.81
C ASP A 145 4.21 7.02 8.95
N ASP A 146 3.31 7.71 8.25
CA ASP A 146 1.87 7.42 8.33
C ASP A 146 1.54 6.04 7.72
N LEU A 147 2.24 5.66 6.63
CA LEU A 147 2.14 4.32 6.05
C LEU A 147 2.72 3.26 6.98
N ILE A 148 3.87 3.55 7.60
CA ILE A 148 4.50 2.65 8.57
C ILE A 148 3.57 2.41 9.77
N LYS A 149 3.05 3.49 10.39
CA LYS A 149 2.11 3.41 11.52
C LYS A 149 0.83 2.67 11.17
N ALA A 150 0.26 2.94 9.98
CA ALA A 150 -0.94 2.25 9.52
C ALA A 150 -0.68 0.75 9.33
N ALA A 151 0.45 0.38 8.74
CA ALA A 151 0.84 -1.01 8.56
C ALA A 151 1.06 -1.72 9.91
N GLU A 152 1.81 -1.10 10.83
CA GLU A 152 2.06 -1.63 12.18
C GLU A 152 0.76 -1.79 12.97
N GLY A 153 -0.17 -0.82 12.86
CA GLY A 153 -1.52 -0.89 13.45
C GLY A 153 -2.38 -2.03 12.89
N LEU A 154 -2.06 -2.52 11.69
CA LEU A 154 -2.69 -3.68 11.05
C LEU A 154 -1.89 -4.99 11.22
N GLY A 155 -0.88 -4.98 12.11
CA GLY A 155 -0.10 -6.15 12.45
C GLY A 155 1.14 -6.37 11.57
N ALA A 156 1.64 -5.33 10.90
CA ALA A 156 2.90 -5.43 10.20
C ALA A 156 4.07 -5.63 11.16
N ILE A 157 5.02 -6.43 10.72
CA ILE A 157 6.27 -6.71 11.42
C ILE A 157 7.40 -6.09 10.60
N ARG A 158 8.26 -5.30 11.24
CA ARG A 158 9.48 -4.77 10.64
C ARG A 158 10.50 -5.91 10.55
N VAL A 159 10.73 -6.43 9.34
CA VAL A 159 11.60 -7.59 9.11
C VAL A 159 13.03 -7.19 8.77
N ALA A 160 13.25 -5.98 8.27
CA ALA A 160 14.58 -5.43 8.04
C ALA A 160 14.54 -3.90 8.01
N THR A 161 15.68 -3.30 8.37
CA THR A 161 15.99 -1.89 8.12
C THR A 161 17.37 -1.82 7.50
N ILE A 162 17.48 -1.20 6.32
CA ILE A 162 18.76 -0.97 5.67
C ILE A 162 19.11 0.50 5.89
N VAL A 163 20.14 0.71 6.72
CA VAL A 163 20.55 2.06 7.15
C VAL A 163 21.10 2.84 5.96
N GLU A 164 20.66 4.10 5.83
CA GLU A 164 21.12 5.05 4.79
C GLU A 164 21.03 4.52 3.34
N ALA A 165 20.07 3.63 3.07
CA ALA A 165 19.96 2.91 1.80
C ALA A 165 19.45 3.77 0.64
N VAL A 166 18.69 4.83 0.95
CA VAL A 166 18.04 5.68 -0.06
C VAL A 166 18.32 7.16 0.22
N LYS A 167 17.98 8.01 -0.74
CA LYS A 167 18.00 9.47 -0.56
C LYS A 167 16.58 10.01 -0.71
N ASP A 168 16.25 11.05 0.05
CA ASP A 168 15.04 11.83 -0.17
C ASP A 168 15.26 12.87 -1.30
N TYR A 169 14.21 13.63 -1.65
CA TYR A 169 14.23 14.65 -2.70
C TYR A 169 15.21 15.81 -2.41
N ARG A 170 15.66 15.97 -1.16
CA ARG A 170 16.70 16.92 -0.73
C ARG A 170 18.10 16.31 -0.75
N GLY A 171 18.23 15.05 -1.17
CA GLY A 171 19.49 14.32 -1.18
C GLY A 171 19.95 13.82 0.20
N GLN A 172 19.12 13.92 1.24
CA GLN A 172 19.43 13.39 2.56
C GLN A 172 19.28 11.88 2.57
N ARG A 173 20.23 11.20 3.21
CA ARG A 173 20.16 9.73 3.35
C ARG A 173 19.09 9.36 4.34
N ARG A 174 18.36 8.29 4.02
CA ARG A 174 17.25 7.74 4.79
C ARG A 174 17.34 6.22 4.87
N ASP A 175 16.79 5.69 5.93
CA ASP A 175 16.71 4.25 6.12
C ASP A 175 15.56 3.68 5.30
N LEU A 176 15.79 2.50 4.72
CA LEU A 176 14.78 1.74 4.01
C LEU A 176 14.24 0.64 4.92
N VAL A 177 12.95 0.65 5.17
CA VAL A 177 12.25 -0.27 6.07
C VAL A 177 11.45 -1.28 5.27
N PHE A 178 11.63 -2.55 5.58
CA PHE A 178 10.83 -3.65 5.04
C PHE A 178 9.84 -4.12 6.09
N LEU A 179 8.55 -4.00 5.76
CA LEU A 179 7.45 -4.47 6.61
C LEU A 179 6.78 -5.67 5.95
N ARG A 180 6.33 -6.62 6.77
CA ARG A 180 5.51 -7.75 6.35
C ARG A 180 4.25 -7.86 7.19
N ILE A 181 3.13 -8.07 6.53
CA ILE A 181 1.84 -8.38 7.16
C ILE A 181 1.48 -9.81 6.75
N PRO A 182 1.60 -10.79 7.68
CA PRO A 182 1.19 -12.14 7.41
C PRO A 182 -0.32 -12.24 7.21
N LEU A 183 -0.75 -12.99 6.21
CA LEU A 183 -2.15 -13.24 5.88
C LEU A 183 -2.48 -14.72 6.16
N GLY A 184 -3.66 -14.97 6.72
CA GLY A 184 -4.16 -16.32 6.90
C GLY A 184 -3.41 -17.21 7.86
N ARG A 185 -3.36 -18.52 7.52
CA ARG A 185 -2.74 -19.56 8.37
C ARG A 185 -1.26 -19.32 8.65
N SER A 186 -0.56 -18.58 7.80
CA SER A 186 0.84 -18.20 8.01
C SER A 186 1.02 -17.34 9.26
N TRP A 187 0.00 -16.59 9.68
CA TRP A 187 0.02 -15.78 10.90
C TRP A 187 0.29 -16.62 12.18
N GLN A 188 -0.28 -17.80 12.29
CA GLN A 188 -0.07 -18.66 13.46
C GLN A 188 1.39 -19.12 13.57
N TRP A 189 2.02 -19.44 12.44
CA TRP A 189 3.43 -19.81 12.38
C TRP A 189 4.37 -18.63 12.71
N TRP A 190 4.06 -17.44 12.24
CA TRP A 190 4.84 -16.24 12.54
C TRP A 190 4.77 -15.85 14.01
N LYS A 191 3.62 -15.99 14.64
CA LYS A 191 3.43 -15.73 16.06
C LYS A 191 4.30 -16.70 16.91
N VAL A 192 4.27 -17.99 16.58
CA VAL A 192 5.09 -19.01 17.25
C VAL A 192 6.59 -18.76 17.03
N LEU A 193 7.01 -18.39 15.83
CA LEU A 193 8.42 -18.09 15.51
C LEU A 193 8.92 -16.84 16.25
N ASN A 194 8.15 -15.76 16.29
CA ASN A 194 8.54 -14.53 17.00
C ASN A 194 8.56 -14.74 18.52
N GLU A 195 7.59 -15.45 19.07
CA GLU A 195 7.60 -15.80 20.49
C GLU A 195 8.79 -16.71 20.85
N SER A 196 9.27 -17.53 19.90
CA SER A 196 10.42 -18.41 20.10
C SER A 196 11.78 -17.73 19.87
N LEU A 197 11.80 -16.62 19.09
CA LEU A 197 13.02 -15.87 18.77
C LEU A 197 13.22 -14.64 19.66
N MET A 198 12.20 -14.19 20.38
CA MET A 198 12.36 -13.15 21.40
C MET A 198 13.04 -13.76 22.62
N PRO A 199 14.25 -13.33 23.00
CA PRO A 199 14.80 -13.72 24.28
C PRO A 199 13.82 -13.29 25.37
N ALA A 200 13.52 -14.20 26.30
CA ALA A 200 12.70 -13.88 27.47
C ALA A 200 13.23 -12.58 28.08
N ALA A 201 12.35 -11.58 28.21
CA ALA A 201 12.73 -10.33 28.86
C ALA A 201 13.39 -10.67 30.20
N ALA A 202 14.64 -10.24 30.38
CA ALA A 202 15.31 -10.42 31.64
C ALA A 202 14.45 -9.80 32.76
N PRO A 203 14.25 -10.49 33.89
CA PRO A 203 13.51 -9.91 34.99
C PRO A 203 14.19 -8.59 35.40
N ALA A 204 13.39 -7.53 35.53
CA ALA A 204 13.86 -6.24 36.02
C ALA A 204 14.50 -6.40 37.40
N PRO A 205 15.61 -5.67 37.69
CA PRO A 205 16.33 -5.75 38.96
C PRO A 205 15.48 -5.26 40.14
#